data_d2f699b0318a11c1c48b92dd974d7240
#
_entry.id   d2f699b0318a11c1c48b92dd974d7240
#
_cell.length_a   1.000
_cell.length_b   1.000
_cell.length_c   1.000
_cell.angle_alpha   90.00
_cell.angle_beta   90.00
_cell.angle_gamma   90.00
#
_symmetry.space_group_name_H-M   'P 1'
#
loop_
_entity.id
_entity.type
_entity.pdbx_description
1 polymer ?
#
loop_
_entity_poly.entity_id
_entity_poly.type
_entity_poly.pdbx_seq_one_letter_code
_entity_poly.pdbx_strand_id
1 'polypeptide(L)'
;MSALDVSIENIALPTLRNYYHVSLSLDEWVAMAYMLTLTIFLPLFGRLADMFGRARMYNLGFIIFTIGSALCGVAPTMEFMIISRVIQATGGGLLQANSVAIITQSFSRCELGKAIGIQGAVQAISMAVGPFLGGLLIGLNLFGTQWRSIFYVNVPIGIIGTVAAFYILPIDKKNKTREKMDYIGCITFAAALLFLVLALNEGRKLGWESDTILTYFVLFVVFFVVFIITEMKFSCPMMDFELYKIYDFAAGNITGFFSYYVLFGILFIMPFYLENIAHFSAFAAGAMLTPIPITMSLVAPIAGTLSDRYGPALMTSVGMFVCAVASFCLIFCGRNPDTALLVVEFTALGLGMGLFTPPNNSAVMSCVPEERLGSAGGILNMMRASGRVFGIDISGLIVTTMTAAYLGSRGFQHINLSAVPQEMRENGFMRGYVTVLITFTVLNFISAVLSVTKKGRAKMAVEHFLSE
;
A
#
# COMPACT_ATOMS: atom_id res chain seq x y z
N MET A 1 11.92 -2.90 7.15
CA MET A 1 12.14 -1.48 7.48
C MET A 1 11.01 -0.58 6.95
N SER A 2 10.83 -0.38 5.65
CA SER A 2 9.80 0.53 5.11
C SER A 2 8.37 0.21 5.58
N ALA A 3 7.95 -1.05 5.64
CA ALA A 3 6.63 -1.43 6.15
C ALA A 3 6.47 -1.19 7.66
N LEU A 4 7.52 -1.40 8.44
CA LEU A 4 7.55 -1.12 9.86
C LEU A 4 7.46 0.40 10.12
N ASP A 5 8.24 1.18 9.38
CA ASP A 5 8.29 2.64 9.49
C ASP A 5 6.93 3.30 9.30
N VAL A 6 6.21 2.91 8.22
CA VAL A 6 4.85 3.38 7.96
C VAL A 6 3.88 3.06 9.10
N SER A 7 4.03 1.89 9.69
CA SER A 7 3.13 1.39 10.73
C SER A 7 3.42 2.02 12.10
N ILE A 8 4.70 2.23 12.44
CA ILE A 8 5.14 2.90 13.67
C ILE A 8 4.72 4.38 13.69
N GLU A 9 4.84 5.06 12.56
CA GLU A 9 4.61 6.50 12.44
C GLU A 9 3.19 6.91 12.86
N ASN A 10 2.17 6.13 12.47
CA ASN A 10 0.78 6.45 12.75
C ASN A 10 0.50 6.68 14.25
N ILE A 11 1.24 5.98 15.13
CA ILE A 11 1.13 6.16 16.59
C ILE A 11 1.79 7.45 17.07
N ALA A 12 2.78 7.95 16.32
CA ALA A 12 3.52 9.16 16.71
C ALA A 12 2.85 10.46 16.28
N LEU A 13 1.94 10.43 15.29
CA LEU A 13 1.29 11.64 14.77
C LEU A 13 0.69 12.53 15.86
N PRO A 14 -0.13 12.04 16.82
CA PRO A 14 -0.64 12.88 17.88
C PRO A 14 0.44 13.51 18.75
N THR A 15 1.53 12.78 19.00
CA THR A 15 2.67 13.26 19.79
C THR A 15 3.46 14.33 19.03
N LEU A 16 3.67 14.15 17.72
CA LEU A 16 4.29 15.14 16.83
C LEU A 16 3.49 16.43 16.78
N ARG A 17 2.18 16.31 16.58
CA ARG A 17 1.26 17.45 16.56
C ARG A 17 1.34 18.28 17.84
N ASN A 18 1.32 17.62 18.99
CA ASN A 18 1.42 18.29 20.28
C ASN A 18 2.81 18.93 20.50
N TYR A 19 3.87 18.25 20.05
CA TYR A 19 5.24 18.74 20.22
C TYR A 19 5.53 19.99 19.37
N TYR A 20 5.09 20.01 18.11
CA TYR A 20 5.30 21.15 17.20
C TYR A 20 4.18 22.19 17.25
N HIS A 21 3.09 21.96 17.99
CA HIS A 21 1.92 22.86 18.07
C HIS A 21 1.32 23.20 16.71
N VAL A 22 1.22 22.22 15.82
CA VAL A 22 0.73 22.39 14.45
C VAL A 22 -0.72 21.95 14.26
N SER A 23 -1.33 22.37 13.15
CA SER A 23 -2.66 21.94 12.75
C SER A 23 -2.68 20.45 12.37
N LEU A 24 -3.84 19.82 12.47
CA LEU A 24 -4.04 18.43 12.05
C LEU A 24 -3.64 18.24 10.56
N SER A 25 -3.94 19.23 9.74
CA SER A 25 -3.63 19.18 8.30
C SER A 25 -2.13 19.10 8.03
N LEU A 26 -1.31 19.84 8.78
CA LEU A 26 0.15 19.80 8.60
C LEU A 26 0.75 18.51 9.16
N ASP A 27 0.16 17.96 10.21
CA ASP A 27 0.56 16.67 10.79
C ASP A 27 0.30 15.51 9.81
N GLU A 28 -0.86 15.50 9.14
CA GLU A 28 -1.19 14.52 8.11
C GLU A 28 -0.16 14.50 6.95
N TRP A 29 0.45 15.65 6.64
CA TRP A 29 1.48 15.74 5.61
C TRP A 29 2.74 14.92 5.89
N VAL A 30 3.03 14.60 7.14
CA VAL A 30 4.18 13.74 7.50
C VAL A 30 4.00 12.35 6.88
N ALA A 31 2.85 11.73 7.07
CA ALA A 31 2.53 10.43 6.48
C ALA A 31 2.28 10.52 4.96
N MET A 32 1.57 11.56 4.52
CA MET A 32 1.25 11.75 3.10
C MET A 32 2.48 11.97 2.24
N ALA A 33 3.44 12.80 2.67
CA ALA A 33 4.67 13.06 1.92
C ALA A 33 5.45 11.76 1.67
N TYR A 34 5.50 10.87 2.65
CA TYR A 34 6.13 9.57 2.50
C TYR A 34 5.39 8.69 1.49
N MET A 35 4.08 8.52 1.66
CA MET A 35 3.27 7.67 0.78
C MET A 35 3.22 8.17 -0.65
N LEU A 36 3.09 9.49 -0.84
CA LEU A 36 3.07 10.14 -2.14
C LEU A 36 4.41 9.94 -2.86
N THR A 37 5.52 10.20 -2.17
CA THR A 37 6.86 9.98 -2.71
C THR A 37 7.06 8.52 -3.14
N LEU A 38 6.67 7.56 -2.31
CA LEU A 38 6.72 6.15 -2.68
C LEU A 38 5.94 5.88 -3.97
N THR A 39 4.67 6.30 -4.03
CA THR A 39 3.78 5.99 -5.16
C THR A 39 4.31 6.57 -6.47
N ILE A 40 4.82 7.81 -6.42
CA ILE A 40 5.37 8.52 -7.59
C ILE A 40 6.64 7.84 -8.10
N PHE A 41 7.57 7.53 -7.20
CA PHE A 41 8.92 7.13 -7.61
C PHE A 41 9.12 5.62 -7.73
N LEU A 42 8.18 4.78 -7.29
CA LEU A 42 8.33 3.32 -7.39
C LEU A 42 8.60 2.81 -8.80
N PRO A 43 7.88 3.24 -9.86
CA PRO A 43 8.17 2.79 -11.22
C PRO A 43 9.54 3.28 -11.70
N LEU A 44 9.88 4.53 -11.39
CA LEU A 44 11.16 5.13 -11.71
C LEU A 44 12.33 4.36 -11.08
N PHE A 45 12.21 4.00 -9.80
CA PHE A 45 13.24 3.25 -9.10
C PHE A 45 13.40 1.82 -9.62
N GLY A 46 12.32 1.21 -10.08
CA GLY A 46 12.37 -0.06 -10.79
C GLY A 46 13.19 0.06 -12.07
N ARG A 47 12.94 1.09 -12.88
CA ARG A 47 13.68 1.36 -14.12
C ARG A 47 15.15 1.68 -13.86
N LEU A 48 15.44 2.52 -12.88
CA LEU A 48 16.81 2.83 -12.45
C LEU A 48 17.58 1.57 -12.07
N ALA A 49 16.93 0.63 -11.43
CA ALA A 49 17.55 -0.62 -11.04
C ALA A 49 17.88 -1.53 -12.22
N ASP A 50 17.06 -1.56 -13.26
CA ASP A 50 17.36 -2.28 -14.49
C ASP A 50 18.58 -1.66 -15.23
N MET A 51 18.74 -0.31 -15.18
CA MET A 51 19.85 0.41 -15.83
C MET A 51 21.16 0.34 -15.03
N PHE A 52 21.11 0.56 -13.74
CA PHE A 52 22.31 0.75 -12.90
C PHE A 52 22.67 -0.47 -12.04
N GLY A 53 21.78 -1.46 -12.00
CA GLY A 53 21.95 -2.68 -11.22
C GLY A 53 21.08 -2.69 -9.97
N ARG A 54 20.39 -3.80 -9.75
CA ARG A 54 19.39 -3.96 -8.67
C ARG A 54 20.03 -3.96 -7.30
N ALA A 55 21.14 -4.67 -7.12
CA ALA A 55 21.85 -4.73 -5.85
C ALA A 55 22.42 -3.36 -5.46
N ARG A 56 22.94 -2.59 -6.44
CA ARG A 56 23.45 -1.23 -6.20
C ARG A 56 22.34 -0.29 -5.78
N MET A 57 21.19 -0.30 -6.48
CA MET A 57 20.05 0.55 -6.17
C MET A 57 19.43 0.18 -4.82
N TYR A 58 19.42 -1.11 -4.49
CA TYR A 58 18.95 -1.58 -3.19
C TYR A 58 19.86 -1.12 -2.05
N ASN A 59 21.19 -1.20 -2.20
CA ASN A 59 22.15 -0.68 -1.23
C ASN A 59 22.04 0.84 -1.05
N LEU A 60 21.92 1.58 -2.16
CA LEU A 60 21.67 3.02 -2.12
C LEU A 60 20.37 3.34 -1.38
N GLY A 61 19.34 2.51 -1.56
CA GLY A 61 18.07 2.59 -0.84
C GLY A 61 18.25 2.50 0.68
N PHE A 62 19.05 1.54 1.18
CA PHE A 62 19.37 1.45 2.60
C PHE A 62 20.07 2.71 3.12
N ILE A 63 21.08 3.22 2.39
CA ILE A 63 21.83 4.41 2.78
C ILE A 63 20.90 5.63 2.88
N ILE A 64 20.12 5.90 1.81
CA ILE A 64 19.21 7.05 1.78
C ILE A 64 18.12 6.92 2.84
N PHE A 65 17.54 5.73 3.03
CA PHE A 65 16.53 5.49 4.06
C PHE A 65 17.08 5.74 5.47
N THR A 66 18.30 5.28 5.73
CA THR A 66 18.97 5.45 7.03
C THR A 66 19.26 6.93 7.31
N ILE A 67 19.78 7.65 6.32
CA ILE A 67 20.02 9.10 6.42
C ILE A 67 18.70 9.85 6.63
N GLY A 68 17.67 9.55 5.83
CA GLY A 68 16.34 10.14 5.97
C GLY A 68 15.74 9.88 7.36
N SER A 69 15.88 8.66 7.90
CA SER A 69 15.44 8.32 9.26
C SER A 69 16.18 9.13 10.33
N ALA A 70 17.51 9.29 10.18
CA ALA A 70 18.29 10.12 11.09
C ALA A 70 17.86 11.59 11.02
N LEU A 71 17.61 12.12 9.83
CA LEU A 71 17.12 13.50 9.63
C LEU A 71 15.72 13.69 10.25
N CYS A 72 14.80 12.73 10.11
CA CYS A 72 13.52 12.76 10.80
C CYS A 72 13.72 12.84 12.33
N GLY A 73 14.63 12.04 12.88
CA GLY A 73 14.90 12.00 14.31
C GLY A 73 15.48 13.32 14.87
N VAL A 74 16.24 14.08 14.08
CA VAL A 74 16.81 15.38 14.50
C VAL A 74 15.95 16.59 14.08
N ALA A 75 14.80 16.38 13.42
CA ALA A 75 14.00 17.47 12.87
C ALA A 75 13.70 18.57 13.92
N PRO A 76 14.04 19.84 13.63
CA PRO A 76 13.73 20.96 14.51
C PRO A 76 12.34 21.54 14.27
N THR A 77 11.81 21.43 13.04
CA THR A 77 10.49 21.94 12.64
C THR A 77 9.69 20.90 11.87
N MET A 78 8.38 21.10 11.75
CA MET A 78 7.50 20.19 11.02
C MET A 78 7.80 20.16 9.50
N GLU A 79 8.14 21.31 8.93
CA GLU A 79 8.53 21.41 7.50
C GLU A 79 9.81 20.62 7.23
N PHE A 80 10.80 20.72 8.13
CA PHE A 80 12.03 19.91 8.03
C PHE A 80 11.71 18.42 8.15
N MET A 81 10.78 18.04 9.03
CA MET A 81 10.28 16.67 9.16
C MET A 81 9.70 16.18 7.82
N ILE A 82 8.81 16.95 7.20
CA ILE A 82 8.17 16.60 5.91
C ILE A 82 9.23 16.40 4.81
N ILE A 83 10.21 17.30 4.71
CA ILE A 83 11.33 17.17 3.75
C ILE A 83 12.14 15.89 4.04
N SER A 84 12.43 15.63 5.30
CA SER A 84 13.16 14.43 5.73
C SER A 84 12.39 13.15 5.39
N ARG A 85 11.05 13.18 5.49
CA ARG A 85 10.16 12.08 5.07
C ARG A 85 10.23 11.83 3.56
N VAL A 86 10.32 12.86 2.73
CA VAL A 86 10.54 12.71 1.28
C VAL A 86 11.87 12.01 1.00
N ILE A 87 12.94 12.41 1.69
CA ILE A 87 14.26 11.76 1.56
C ILE A 87 14.18 10.29 2.01
N GLN A 88 13.58 10.03 3.15
CA GLN A 88 13.42 8.67 3.68
C GLN A 88 12.59 7.80 2.74
N ALA A 89 11.49 8.33 2.21
CA ALA A 89 10.62 7.64 1.26
C ALA A 89 11.33 7.30 -0.06
N THR A 90 12.24 8.17 -0.53
CA THR A 90 13.10 7.89 -1.69
C THR A 90 13.94 6.62 -1.46
N GLY A 91 14.57 6.50 -0.28
CA GLY A 91 15.26 5.28 0.12
C GLY A 91 14.33 4.06 0.23
N GLY A 92 13.18 4.24 0.88
CA GLY A 92 12.14 3.21 1.02
C GLY A 92 11.61 2.71 -0.33
N GLY A 93 11.45 3.60 -1.31
CA GLY A 93 11.03 3.27 -2.67
C GLY A 93 12.06 2.43 -3.42
N LEU A 94 13.35 2.78 -3.32
CA LEU A 94 14.44 1.99 -3.88
C LEU A 94 14.48 0.56 -3.30
N LEU A 95 14.24 0.42 -1.99
CA LEU A 95 14.16 -0.89 -1.33
C LEU A 95 12.92 -1.67 -1.80
N GLN A 96 11.74 -1.04 -1.84
CA GLN A 96 10.50 -1.73 -2.21
C GLN A 96 10.48 -2.15 -3.68
N ALA A 97 10.84 -1.26 -4.61
CA ALA A 97 10.84 -1.54 -6.04
C ALA A 97 11.72 -2.76 -6.39
N ASN A 98 12.85 -2.90 -5.70
CA ASN A 98 13.84 -3.91 -6.04
C ASN A 98 13.73 -5.21 -5.23
N SER A 99 13.05 -5.21 -4.09
CA SER A 99 13.02 -6.36 -3.17
C SER A 99 12.51 -7.63 -3.83
N VAL A 100 11.38 -7.58 -4.52
CA VAL A 100 10.79 -8.75 -5.21
C VAL A 100 11.61 -9.14 -6.43
N ALA A 101 12.16 -8.15 -7.17
CA ALA A 101 13.00 -8.40 -8.35
C ALA A 101 14.30 -9.14 -7.97
N ILE A 102 14.96 -8.75 -6.88
CA ILE A 102 16.16 -9.43 -6.36
C ILE A 102 15.84 -10.86 -5.94
N ILE A 103 14.73 -11.07 -5.21
CA ILE A 103 14.28 -12.43 -4.84
C ILE A 103 14.04 -13.27 -6.08
N THR A 104 13.33 -12.72 -7.08
CA THR A 104 13.02 -13.43 -8.34
C THR A 104 14.29 -13.83 -9.10
N GLN A 105 15.34 -13.01 -9.05
CA GLN A 105 16.62 -13.29 -9.69
C GLN A 105 17.47 -14.31 -8.91
N SER A 106 17.32 -14.36 -7.59
CA SER A 106 18.17 -15.15 -6.70
C SER A 106 17.66 -16.57 -6.45
N PHE A 107 16.36 -16.82 -6.60
CA PHE A 107 15.75 -18.11 -6.32
C PHE A 107 15.29 -18.83 -7.59
N SER A 108 15.38 -20.16 -7.57
CA SER A 108 14.85 -20.99 -8.64
C SER A 108 13.33 -20.84 -8.78
N ARG A 109 12.83 -21.12 -9.97
CA ARG A 109 11.38 -21.02 -10.24
C ARG A 109 10.52 -21.92 -9.33
N CYS A 110 11.08 -23.03 -8.85
CA CYS A 110 10.37 -23.97 -7.97
C CYS A 110 10.28 -23.49 -6.52
N GLU A 111 11.10 -22.52 -6.12
CA GLU A 111 11.16 -22.01 -4.73
C GLU A 111 10.75 -20.52 -4.64
N LEU A 112 10.44 -19.91 -5.76
CA LEU A 112 10.14 -18.48 -5.86
C LEU A 112 8.92 -18.09 -5.01
N GLY A 113 7.84 -18.88 -5.07
CA GLY A 113 6.64 -18.63 -4.29
C GLY A 113 6.90 -18.69 -2.78
N LYS A 114 7.69 -19.68 -2.34
CA LYS A 114 8.12 -19.79 -0.94
C LYS A 114 8.94 -18.59 -0.49
N ALA A 115 9.90 -18.15 -1.30
CA ALA A 115 10.75 -17.01 -0.98
C ALA A 115 9.95 -15.70 -0.88
N ILE A 116 9.05 -15.45 -1.84
CA ILE A 116 8.11 -14.31 -1.82
C ILE A 116 7.13 -14.43 -0.65
N GLY A 117 6.70 -15.66 -0.30
CA GLY A 117 5.86 -15.92 0.84
C GLY A 117 6.51 -15.52 2.17
N ILE A 118 7.78 -15.84 2.36
CA ILE A 118 8.56 -15.41 3.54
C ILE A 118 8.68 -13.88 3.57
N GLN A 119 8.97 -13.23 2.43
CA GLN A 119 8.98 -11.76 2.35
C GLN A 119 7.63 -11.15 2.75
N GLY A 120 6.53 -11.72 2.26
CA GLY A 120 5.17 -11.28 2.60
C GLY A 120 4.87 -11.43 4.11
N ALA A 121 5.29 -12.54 4.71
CA ALA A 121 5.16 -12.77 6.14
C ALA A 121 5.93 -11.73 6.96
N VAL A 122 7.18 -11.43 6.60
CA VAL A 122 7.99 -10.40 7.26
C VAL A 122 7.34 -9.01 7.14
N GLN A 123 6.77 -8.68 5.98
CA GLN A 123 6.03 -7.43 5.80
C GLN A 123 4.78 -7.37 6.70
N ALA A 124 4.00 -8.44 6.77
CA ALA A 124 2.80 -8.51 7.60
C ALA A 124 3.13 -8.41 9.09
N ILE A 125 4.17 -9.12 9.56
CA ILE A 125 4.66 -9.02 10.95
C ILE A 125 5.11 -7.59 11.24
N SER A 126 5.84 -6.97 10.32
CA SER A 126 6.31 -5.59 10.49
C SER A 126 5.13 -4.61 10.66
N MET A 127 4.05 -4.79 9.91
CA MET A 127 2.84 -3.97 10.03
C MET A 127 2.10 -4.23 11.36
N ALA A 128 2.05 -5.49 11.81
CA ALA A 128 1.39 -5.85 13.08
C ALA A 128 2.13 -5.33 14.30
N VAL A 129 3.46 -5.43 14.27
CA VAL A 129 4.34 -5.09 15.40
C VAL A 129 4.59 -3.57 15.49
N GLY A 130 4.43 -2.84 14.39
CA GLY A 130 4.71 -1.41 14.31
C GLY A 130 4.00 -0.57 15.37
N PRO A 131 2.68 -0.63 15.51
CA PRO A 131 1.96 0.15 16.52
C PRO A 131 2.42 -0.16 17.95
N PHE A 132 2.65 -1.44 18.26
CA PHE A 132 3.16 -1.85 19.57
C PHE A 132 4.55 -1.29 19.84
N LEU A 133 5.48 -1.44 18.90
CA LEU A 133 6.83 -0.89 19.01
C LEU A 133 6.82 0.64 19.08
N GLY A 134 5.98 1.30 18.29
CA GLY A 134 5.81 2.75 18.32
C GLY A 134 5.38 3.25 19.69
N GLY A 135 4.32 2.66 20.24
CA GLY A 135 3.83 2.97 21.57
C GLY A 135 4.88 2.71 22.68
N LEU A 136 5.57 1.58 22.59
CA LEU A 136 6.63 1.23 23.52
C LEU A 136 7.81 2.23 23.46
N LEU A 137 8.29 2.57 22.27
CA LEU A 137 9.41 3.50 22.08
C LEU A 137 9.08 4.93 22.56
N ILE A 138 7.86 5.39 22.33
CA ILE A 138 7.38 6.69 22.83
C ILE A 138 7.26 6.64 24.36
N GLY A 139 6.66 5.57 24.91
CA GLY A 139 6.44 5.41 26.34
C GLY A 139 7.72 5.26 27.16
N LEU A 140 8.72 4.57 26.63
CA LEU A 140 10.03 4.43 27.28
C LEU A 140 10.84 5.72 27.32
N ASN A 141 10.51 6.68 26.46
CA ASN A 141 11.16 8.00 26.38
C ASN A 141 12.70 7.93 26.51
N LEU A 142 13.32 7.00 25.78
CA LEU A 142 14.75 6.72 25.84
C LEU A 142 15.56 8.02 25.63
N PHE A 143 16.34 8.38 26.64
CA PHE A 143 17.18 9.59 26.62
C PHE A 143 16.44 10.91 26.41
N GLY A 144 15.17 11.01 26.78
CA GLY A 144 14.35 12.21 26.57
C GLY A 144 13.96 12.45 25.09
N THR A 145 14.13 11.42 24.25
CA THR A 145 13.92 11.57 22.80
C THR A 145 12.44 11.48 22.38
N GLN A 146 11.53 11.03 23.27
CA GLN A 146 10.09 10.89 23.00
C GLN A 146 9.83 10.23 21.61
N TRP A 147 9.04 10.91 20.76
CA TRP A 147 8.70 10.43 19.41
C TRP A 147 9.92 10.22 18.49
N ARG A 148 11.05 10.87 18.76
CA ARG A 148 12.28 10.73 17.93
C ARG A 148 12.82 9.31 17.90
N SER A 149 12.60 8.55 18.95
CA SER A 149 13.04 7.14 19.06
C SER A 149 12.45 6.23 18.00
N ILE A 150 11.24 6.53 17.47
CA ILE A 150 10.63 5.74 16.39
C ILE A 150 11.41 5.84 15.08
N PHE A 151 12.06 6.97 14.82
CA PHE A 151 12.91 7.16 13.64
C PHE A 151 14.33 6.63 13.89
N TYR A 152 14.87 6.86 15.09
CA TYR A 152 16.20 6.39 15.44
C TYR A 152 16.34 4.86 15.46
N VAL A 153 15.29 4.11 15.74
CA VAL A 153 15.32 2.63 15.66
C VAL A 153 15.66 2.13 14.26
N ASN A 154 15.30 2.90 13.22
CA ASN A 154 15.63 2.55 11.84
C ASN A 154 17.13 2.72 11.52
N VAL A 155 17.86 3.57 12.26
CA VAL A 155 19.27 3.88 11.95
C VAL A 155 20.19 2.66 12.17
N PRO A 156 20.21 2.00 13.34
CA PRO A 156 21.04 0.81 13.52
C PRO A 156 20.62 -0.33 12.58
N ILE A 157 19.31 -0.53 12.38
CA ILE A 157 18.80 -1.56 11.46
C ILE A 157 19.25 -1.26 10.03
N GLY A 158 19.21 0.02 9.60
CA GLY A 158 19.64 0.46 8.28
C GLY A 158 21.16 0.29 8.06
N ILE A 159 21.99 0.59 9.08
CA ILE A 159 23.44 0.37 9.00
C ILE A 159 23.72 -1.14 8.86
N ILE A 160 23.12 -1.99 9.72
CA ILE A 160 23.28 -3.43 9.64
C ILE A 160 22.78 -3.96 8.28
N GLY A 161 21.62 -3.49 7.82
CA GLY A 161 21.06 -3.84 6.52
C GLY A 161 21.95 -3.44 5.35
N THR A 162 22.54 -2.24 5.39
CA THR A 162 23.50 -1.77 4.38
C THR A 162 24.73 -2.69 4.33
N VAL A 163 25.35 -2.95 5.47
CA VAL A 163 26.51 -3.83 5.55
C VAL A 163 26.18 -5.24 5.05
N ALA A 164 25.09 -5.83 5.55
CA ALA A 164 24.64 -7.15 5.12
C ALA A 164 24.38 -7.23 3.61
N ALA A 165 23.71 -6.21 3.06
CA ALA A 165 23.40 -6.16 1.64
C ALA A 165 24.67 -6.06 0.76
N PHE A 166 25.70 -5.34 1.19
CA PHE A 166 26.98 -5.29 0.47
C PHE A 166 27.69 -6.65 0.40
N TYR A 167 27.56 -7.49 1.43
CA TYR A 167 28.22 -8.80 1.46
C TYR A 167 27.37 -9.93 0.86
N ILE A 168 26.05 -9.84 0.96
CA ILE A 168 25.14 -10.95 0.59
C ILE A 168 24.60 -10.83 -0.83
N LEU A 169 24.35 -9.60 -1.31
CA LEU A 169 23.73 -9.41 -2.62
C LEU A 169 24.71 -9.74 -3.75
N PRO A 170 24.24 -10.41 -4.80
CA PRO A 170 25.08 -10.74 -5.94
C PRO A 170 25.56 -9.46 -6.66
N ILE A 171 26.78 -9.52 -7.19
CA ILE A 171 27.33 -8.43 -7.99
C ILE A 171 26.48 -8.28 -9.27
N ASP A 172 25.99 -7.07 -9.50
CA ASP A 172 25.21 -6.78 -10.71
C ASP A 172 26.03 -7.08 -11.97
N LYS A 173 25.48 -7.90 -12.86
CA LYS A 173 26.02 -8.05 -14.22
C LYS A 173 25.90 -6.68 -14.88
N LYS A 174 27.03 -6.17 -15.45
CA LYS A 174 27.05 -4.90 -16.17
C LYS A 174 26.05 -4.95 -17.32
N ASN A 175 24.88 -4.35 -17.15
CA ASN A 175 23.99 -4.06 -18.27
C ASN A 175 24.63 -2.91 -19.08
N LYS A 176 24.99 -3.19 -20.33
CA LYS A 176 25.65 -2.23 -21.23
C LYS A 176 24.67 -1.24 -21.89
N THR A 177 23.40 -1.33 -21.63
CA THR A 177 22.40 -0.46 -22.27
C THR A 177 22.28 0.85 -21.51
N ARG A 178 22.94 1.90 -22.04
CA ARG A 178 22.66 3.30 -21.67
C ARG A 178 21.31 3.70 -22.29
N GLU A 179 20.23 3.28 -21.65
CA GLU A 179 18.91 3.74 -22.04
C GLU A 179 18.69 5.17 -21.55
N LYS A 180 17.97 5.97 -22.35
CA LYS A 180 17.60 7.33 -21.99
C LYS A 180 16.46 7.27 -20.96
N MET A 181 16.52 8.14 -19.97
CA MET A 181 15.53 8.24 -18.92
C MET A 181 14.44 9.23 -19.30
N ASP A 182 13.17 8.87 -19.11
CA ASP A 182 12.05 9.76 -19.33
C ASP A 182 11.80 10.68 -18.11
N TYR A 183 12.56 11.79 -18.05
CA TYR A 183 12.38 12.80 -17.01
C TYR A 183 11.02 13.52 -17.11
N ILE A 184 10.52 13.68 -18.34
CA ILE A 184 9.25 14.40 -18.57
C ILE A 184 8.10 13.53 -18.08
N GLY A 185 8.09 12.24 -18.41
CA GLY A 185 7.12 11.28 -17.91
C GLY A 185 7.14 11.21 -16.37
N CYS A 186 8.32 11.19 -15.74
CA CYS A 186 8.43 11.22 -14.28
C CYS A 186 7.81 12.47 -13.65
N ILE A 187 8.11 13.67 -14.19
CA ILE A 187 7.61 14.94 -13.63
C ILE A 187 6.10 15.05 -13.84
N THR A 188 5.61 14.70 -15.02
CA THR A 188 4.18 14.80 -15.33
C THR A 188 3.35 13.79 -14.53
N PHE A 189 3.85 12.58 -14.33
CA PHE A 189 3.23 11.59 -13.47
C PHE A 189 3.21 12.05 -12.00
N ALA A 190 4.34 12.58 -11.50
CA ALA A 190 4.45 13.14 -10.17
C ALA A 190 3.43 14.27 -9.94
N ALA A 191 3.35 15.21 -10.88
CA ALA A 191 2.40 16.32 -10.83
C ALA A 191 0.94 15.83 -10.87
N ALA A 192 0.62 14.87 -11.74
CA ALA A 192 -0.71 14.29 -11.83
C ALA A 192 -1.12 13.67 -10.48
N LEU A 193 -0.29 12.79 -9.91
CA LEU A 193 -0.61 12.16 -8.62
C LEU A 193 -0.70 13.17 -7.48
N LEU A 194 0.18 14.16 -7.45
CA LEU A 194 0.13 15.23 -6.44
C LEU A 194 -1.20 15.98 -6.50
N PHE A 195 -1.63 16.45 -7.66
CA PHE A 195 -2.89 17.19 -7.80
C PHE A 195 -4.11 16.31 -7.52
N LEU A 196 -4.07 15.02 -7.85
CA LEU A 196 -5.14 14.09 -7.49
C LEU A 196 -5.26 13.92 -5.97
N VAL A 197 -4.14 13.68 -5.29
CA VAL A 197 -4.12 13.52 -3.83
C VAL A 197 -4.54 14.81 -3.13
N LEU A 198 -4.08 15.98 -3.61
CA LEU A 198 -4.53 17.27 -3.11
C LEU A 198 -6.04 17.46 -3.28
N ALA A 199 -6.59 17.13 -4.46
CA ALA A 199 -8.02 17.23 -4.71
C ALA A 199 -8.82 16.34 -3.75
N LEU A 200 -8.39 15.09 -3.54
CA LEU A 200 -9.08 14.13 -2.66
C LEU A 200 -9.01 14.54 -1.18
N ASN A 201 -7.86 15.07 -0.75
CA ASN A 201 -7.63 15.44 0.64
C ASN A 201 -8.33 16.76 1.02
N GLU A 202 -8.10 17.81 0.23
CA GLU A 202 -8.68 19.13 0.50
C GLU A 202 -10.17 19.21 0.11
N GLY A 203 -10.64 18.33 -0.77
CA GLY A 203 -12.05 18.28 -1.20
C GLY A 203 -13.03 18.10 -0.03
N ARG A 204 -12.60 17.37 1.02
CA ARG A 204 -13.39 17.19 2.24
C ARG A 204 -13.49 18.48 3.08
N LYS A 205 -12.49 19.38 3.01
CA LYS A 205 -12.42 20.62 3.81
C LYS A 205 -13.03 21.79 3.08
N LEU A 206 -12.68 21.96 1.80
CA LEU A 206 -13.08 23.11 0.98
C LEU A 206 -14.41 22.90 0.26
N GLY A 207 -14.90 21.64 0.22
CA GLY A 207 -16.08 21.27 -0.58
C GLY A 207 -15.70 20.93 -2.03
N TRP A 208 -16.38 19.92 -2.59
CA TRP A 208 -16.08 19.38 -3.92
C TRP A 208 -16.40 20.36 -5.07
N GLU A 209 -17.24 21.36 -4.82
CA GLU A 209 -17.64 22.41 -5.79
C GLU A 209 -16.73 23.65 -5.73
N SER A 210 -15.71 23.64 -4.88
CA SER A 210 -14.76 24.74 -4.74
C SER A 210 -13.90 24.88 -6.01
N ASP A 211 -13.70 26.12 -6.48
CA ASP A 211 -12.86 26.45 -7.64
C ASP A 211 -11.43 25.88 -7.46
N THR A 212 -10.91 25.84 -6.24
CA THR A 212 -9.61 25.26 -5.93
C THR A 212 -9.58 23.77 -6.23
N ILE A 213 -10.61 23.03 -5.81
CA ILE A 213 -10.69 21.58 -6.04
C ILE A 213 -10.89 21.27 -7.51
N LEU A 214 -11.74 22.03 -8.18
CA LEU A 214 -11.94 21.91 -9.62
C LEU A 214 -10.61 22.17 -10.37
N THR A 215 -9.85 23.18 -9.95
CA THR A 215 -8.51 23.46 -10.51
C THR A 215 -7.56 22.29 -10.32
N TYR A 216 -7.53 21.65 -9.13
CA TYR A 216 -6.71 20.48 -8.90
C TYR A 216 -7.11 19.29 -9.78
N PHE A 217 -8.40 19.05 -10.00
CA PHE A 217 -8.87 18.02 -10.94
C PHE A 217 -8.48 18.32 -12.39
N VAL A 218 -8.61 19.56 -12.81
CA VAL A 218 -8.18 19.98 -14.17
C VAL A 218 -6.68 19.76 -14.34
N LEU A 219 -5.87 20.19 -13.36
CA LEU A 219 -4.43 20.00 -13.40
C LEU A 219 -4.06 18.51 -13.39
N PHE A 220 -4.72 17.70 -12.58
CA PHE A 220 -4.56 16.25 -12.61
C PHE A 220 -4.79 15.69 -14.02
N VAL A 221 -5.95 16.02 -14.65
CA VAL A 221 -6.28 15.52 -15.99
C VAL A 221 -5.26 15.98 -17.01
N VAL A 222 -4.87 17.24 -16.99
CA VAL A 222 -3.88 17.80 -17.93
C VAL A 222 -2.55 17.08 -17.80
N PHE A 223 -2.00 16.99 -16.58
CA PHE A 223 -0.71 16.33 -16.37
C PHE A 223 -0.77 14.83 -16.65
N PHE A 224 -1.89 14.17 -16.35
CA PHE A 224 -2.09 12.76 -16.65
C PHE A 224 -2.16 12.48 -18.16
N VAL A 225 -2.86 13.34 -18.91
CA VAL A 225 -2.92 13.24 -20.39
C VAL A 225 -1.53 13.50 -20.99
N VAL A 226 -0.82 14.52 -20.51
CA VAL A 226 0.57 14.79 -20.96
C VAL A 226 1.47 13.60 -20.64
N PHE A 227 1.35 13.02 -19.46
CA PHE A 227 2.08 11.81 -19.07
C PHE A 227 1.82 10.67 -20.08
N ILE A 228 0.57 10.33 -20.35
CA ILE A 228 0.21 9.25 -21.30
C ILE A 228 0.79 9.53 -22.69
N ILE A 229 0.67 10.77 -23.20
CA ILE A 229 1.20 11.14 -24.51
C ILE A 229 2.73 11.01 -24.56
N THR A 230 3.40 11.45 -23.48
CA THR A 230 4.87 11.38 -23.40
C THR A 230 5.33 9.92 -23.36
N GLU A 231 4.70 9.11 -22.51
CA GLU A 231 4.99 7.71 -22.33
C GLU A 231 4.79 6.88 -23.60
N MET A 232 3.77 7.20 -24.39
CA MET A 232 3.50 6.54 -25.68
C MET A 232 4.50 6.92 -26.78
N LYS A 233 5.15 8.09 -26.66
CA LYS A 233 6.08 8.60 -27.70
C LYS A 233 7.54 8.36 -27.35
N PHE A 234 7.86 8.12 -26.08
CA PHE A 234 9.23 7.95 -25.64
C PHE A 234 9.72 6.54 -25.94
N SER A 235 10.96 6.41 -26.43
CA SER A 235 11.54 5.11 -26.81
C SER A 235 11.84 4.19 -25.61
N CYS A 236 12.00 4.77 -24.42
CA CYS A 236 12.32 4.07 -23.16
C CYS A 236 11.42 4.59 -22.05
N PRO A 237 10.12 4.27 -22.05
CA PRO A 237 9.14 4.81 -21.12
C PRO A 237 9.46 4.43 -19.67
N MET A 238 9.02 5.27 -18.71
CA MET A 238 9.14 5.01 -17.27
C MET A 238 8.30 3.78 -16.88
N MET A 239 7.06 3.75 -17.39
CA MET A 239 6.17 2.61 -17.26
C MET A 239 6.20 1.79 -18.56
N ASP A 240 6.74 0.59 -18.49
CA ASP A 240 6.76 -0.32 -19.65
C ASP A 240 5.35 -0.85 -19.93
N PHE A 241 4.59 -0.09 -20.74
CA PHE A 241 3.23 -0.48 -21.13
C PHE A 241 3.20 -1.77 -21.97
N GLU A 242 4.33 -2.19 -22.55
CA GLU A 242 4.40 -3.47 -23.26
C GLU A 242 4.17 -4.65 -22.31
N LEU A 243 4.57 -4.52 -21.05
CA LEU A 243 4.31 -5.55 -20.06
C LEU A 243 2.81 -5.76 -19.81
N TYR A 244 1.98 -4.74 -19.99
CA TYR A 244 0.52 -4.87 -19.88
C TYR A 244 -0.12 -5.66 -21.05
N LYS A 245 0.59 -5.88 -22.17
CA LYS A 245 0.15 -6.80 -23.21
C LYS A 245 0.20 -8.26 -22.74
N ILE A 246 1.01 -8.55 -21.72
CA ILE A 246 1.05 -9.86 -21.07
C ILE A 246 -0.14 -9.94 -20.14
N TYR A 247 -1.11 -10.78 -20.47
CA TYR A 247 -2.37 -10.89 -19.73
C TYR A 247 -2.16 -11.16 -18.23
N ASP A 248 -1.28 -12.11 -17.87
CA ASP A 248 -1.01 -12.47 -16.48
C ASP A 248 -0.39 -11.32 -15.68
N PHE A 249 0.44 -10.49 -16.34
CA PHE A 249 0.99 -9.28 -15.76
C PHE A 249 -0.10 -8.24 -15.49
N ALA A 250 -0.92 -7.93 -16.48
CA ALA A 250 -2.00 -6.96 -16.37
C ALA A 250 -3.03 -7.38 -15.32
N ALA A 251 -3.55 -8.61 -15.41
CA ALA A 251 -4.51 -9.16 -14.47
C ALA A 251 -3.95 -9.23 -13.04
N GLY A 252 -2.67 -9.59 -12.88
CA GLY A 252 -2.00 -9.64 -11.58
C GLY A 252 -1.85 -8.27 -10.93
N ASN A 253 -1.52 -7.23 -11.70
CA ASN A 253 -1.42 -5.86 -11.20
C ASN A 253 -2.78 -5.26 -10.85
N ILE A 254 -3.81 -5.47 -11.68
CA ILE A 254 -5.17 -4.99 -11.42
C ILE A 254 -5.75 -5.65 -10.16
N THR A 255 -5.64 -6.98 -10.04
CA THR A 255 -6.09 -7.69 -8.84
C THR A 255 -5.27 -7.32 -7.60
N GLY A 256 -3.98 -7.05 -7.77
CA GLY A 256 -3.10 -6.49 -6.74
C GLY A 256 -3.56 -5.11 -6.26
N PHE A 257 -3.91 -4.20 -7.17
CA PHE A 257 -4.48 -2.90 -6.83
C PHE A 257 -5.77 -3.05 -6.01
N PHE A 258 -6.73 -3.84 -6.47
CA PHE A 258 -8.00 -4.04 -5.75
C PHE A 258 -7.83 -4.70 -4.39
N SER A 259 -6.91 -5.66 -4.25
CA SER A 259 -6.66 -6.32 -2.97
C SER A 259 -6.13 -5.35 -1.90
N TYR A 260 -5.19 -4.47 -2.28
CA TYR A 260 -4.67 -3.45 -1.38
C TYR A 260 -5.67 -2.29 -1.15
N TYR A 261 -6.48 -1.95 -2.16
CA TYR A 261 -7.60 -1.02 -2.01
C TYR A 261 -8.55 -1.49 -0.91
N VAL A 262 -8.99 -2.75 -0.97
CA VAL A 262 -9.91 -3.30 0.03
C VAL A 262 -9.26 -3.41 1.40
N LEU A 263 -8.05 -3.97 1.48
CA LEU A 263 -7.35 -4.14 2.75
C LEU A 263 -7.19 -2.81 3.51
N PHE A 264 -6.69 -1.78 2.84
CA PHE A 264 -6.45 -0.49 3.48
C PHE A 264 -7.72 0.31 3.68
N GLY A 265 -8.74 0.14 2.83
CA GLY A 265 -10.07 0.68 3.06
C GLY A 265 -10.72 0.09 4.32
N ILE A 266 -10.58 -1.23 4.55
CA ILE A 266 -11.05 -1.89 5.78
C ILE A 266 -10.27 -1.37 7.00
N LEU A 267 -8.94 -1.34 6.94
CA LEU A 267 -8.10 -0.85 8.03
C LEU A 267 -8.39 0.62 8.38
N PHE A 268 -8.87 1.41 7.41
CA PHE A 268 -9.27 2.80 7.62
C PHE A 268 -10.67 2.92 8.25
N ILE A 269 -11.67 2.20 7.73
CA ILE A 269 -13.06 2.40 8.16
C ILE A 269 -13.42 1.67 9.46
N MET A 270 -12.76 0.53 9.71
CA MET A 270 -13.07 -0.32 10.87
C MET A 270 -12.82 0.34 12.23
N PRO A 271 -11.76 1.11 12.49
CA PRO A 271 -11.61 1.82 13.75
C PRO A 271 -12.80 2.75 14.03
N PHE A 272 -13.28 3.50 13.04
CA PHE A 272 -14.45 4.37 13.20
C PHE A 272 -15.73 3.58 13.52
N TYR A 273 -15.93 2.43 12.89
CA TYR A 273 -17.06 1.56 13.21
C TYR A 273 -16.94 1.01 14.63
N LEU A 274 -15.78 0.48 15.01
CA LEU A 274 -15.57 -0.15 16.32
C LEU A 274 -15.68 0.87 17.46
N GLU A 275 -15.12 2.08 17.29
CA GLU A 275 -15.15 3.10 18.35
C GLU A 275 -16.48 3.85 18.42
N ASN A 276 -17.00 4.32 17.28
CA ASN A 276 -18.16 5.21 17.27
C ASN A 276 -19.52 4.48 17.23
N ILE A 277 -19.57 3.24 16.72
CA ILE A 277 -20.80 2.48 16.56
C ILE A 277 -20.88 1.32 17.56
N ALA A 278 -19.82 0.51 17.63
CA ALA A 278 -19.75 -0.63 18.53
C ALA A 278 -19.24 -0.27 19.95
N HIS A 279 -18.81 0.99 20.16
CA HIS A 279 -18.37 1.55 21.45
C HIS A 279 -17.19 0.81 22.11
N PHE A 280 -16.30 0.23 21.28
CA PHE A 280 -15.04 -0.31 21.78
C PHE A 280 -14.09 0.83 22.20
N SER A 281 -13.23 0.57 23.18
CA SER A 281 -12.12 1.48 23.45
C SER A 281 -11.12 1.45 22.27
N ALA A 282 -10.35 2.52 22.06
CA ALA A 282 -9.34 2.60 21.01
C ALA A 282 -8.34 1.42 21.06
N PHE A 283 -7.95 1.01 22.30
CA PHE A 283 -7.10 -0.17 22.46
C PHE A 283 -7.78 -1.47 22.00
N ALA A 284 -9.04 -1.67 22.36
CA ALA A 284 -9.81 -2.84 21.95
C ALA A 284 -10.04 -2.86 20.42
N ALA A 285 -10.35 -1.70 19.83
CA ALA A 285 -10.50 -1.54 18.37
C ALA A 285 -9.21 -1.91 17.63
N GLY A 286 -8.06 -1.43 18.09
CA GLY A 286 -6.75 -1.81 17.54
C GLY A 286 -6.45 -3.30 17.70
N ALA A 287 -6.73 -3.87 18.89
CA ALA A 287 -6.54 -5.30 19.15
C ALA A 287 -7.41 -6.17 18.24
N MET A 288 -8.66 -5.74 17.95
CA MET A 288 -9.57 -6.44 17.05
C MET A 288 -9.08 -6.52 15.62
N LEU A 289 -8.27 -5.58 15.14
CA LEU A 289 -7.70 -5.61 13.79
C LEU A 289 -6.43 -6.46 13.67
N THR A 290 -5.81 -6.81 14.79
CA THR A 290 -4.56 -7.59 14.84
C THR A 290 -4.65 -8.99 14.20
N PRO A 291 -5.79 -9.72 14.21
CA PRO A 291 -5.93 -10.99 13.50
C PRO A 291 -5.59 -10.92 12.00
N ILE A 292 -5.86 -9.79 11.32
CA ILE A 292 -5.58 -9.63 9.88
C ILE A 292 -4.08 -9.86 9.58
N PRO A 293 -3.13 -9.04 10.09
CA PRO A 293 -1.71 -9.21 9.77
C PRO A 293 -1.13 -10.50 10.37
N ILE A 294 -1.60 -10.98 11.51
CA ILE A 294 -1.13 -12.26 12.10
C ILE A 294 -1.45 -13.41 11.16
N THR A 295 -2.72 -13.56 10.77
CA THR A 295 -3.14 -14.66 9.89
C THR A 295 -2.46 -14.56 8.52
N MET A 296 -2.38 -13.34 7.97
CA MET A 296 -1.66 -13.09 6.72
C MET A 296 -0.20 -13.56 6.81
N SER A 297 0.51 -13.28 7.92
CA SER A 297 1.91 -13.66 8.09
C SER A 297 2.12 -15.17 8.19
N LEU A 298 1.20 -15.88 8.85
CA LEU A 298 1.25 -17.34 8.99
C LEU A 298 0.91 -18.06 7.67
N VAL A 299 -0.05 -17.53 6.93
CA VAL A 299 -0.55 -18.16 5.69
C VAL A 299 0.36 -17.87 4.50
N ALA A 300 1.01 -16.71 4.43
CA ALA A 300 1.78 -16.28 3.27
C ALA A 300 2.89 -17.28 2.83
N PRO A 301 3.73 -17.84 3.71
CA PRO A 301 4.73 -18.84 3.30
C PRO A 301 4.11 -20.15 2.80
N ILE A 302 3.00 -20.56 3.42
CA ILE A 302 2.25 -21.76 3.04
C ILE A 302 1.65 -21.57 1.65
N ALA A 303 0.98 -20.45 1.42
CA ALA A 303 0.39 -20.09 0.13
C ALA A 303 1.44 -20.00 -0.97
N GLY A 304 2.62 -19.44 -0.70
CA GLY A 304 3.74 -19.42 -1.63
C GLY A 304 4.16 -20.84 -2.05
N THR A 305 4.36 -21.72 -1.08
CA THR A 305 4.74 -23.13 -1.33
C THR A 305 3.65 -23.91 -2.09
N LEU A 306 2.37 -23.70 -1.74
CA LEU A 306 1.26 -24.30 -2.46
C LEU A 306 1.15 -23.78 -3.89
N SER A 307 1.41 -22.49 -4.10
CA SER A 307 1.43 -21.87 -5.42
C SER A 307 2.49 -22.49 -6.33
N ASP A 308 3.66 -22.83 -5.78
CA ASP A 308 4.73 -23.50 -6.56
C ASP A 308 4.31 -24.90 -7.03
N ARG A 309 3.42 -25.58 -6.30
CA ARG A 309 2.92 -26.92 -6.63
C ARG A 309 1.67 -26.91 -7.51
N TYR A 310 0.69 -26.09 -7.18
CA TYR A 310 -0.66 -26.12 -7.78
C TYR A 310 -0.91 -24.95 -8.75
N GLY A 311 0.07 -24.05 -8.87
CA GLY A 311 -0.06 -22.86 -9.68
C GLY A 311 -0.70 -21.67 -8.93
N PRO A 312 -0.39 -20.43 -9.35
CA PRO A 312 -0.81 -19.21 -8.65
C PRO A 312 -2.31 -18.91 -8.82
N ALA A 313 -2.92 -19.31 -9.93
CA ALA A 313 -4.30 -18.96 -10.25
C ALA A 313 -5.30 -19.46 -9.20
N LEU A 314 -5.17 -20.73 -8.76
CA LEU A 314 -6.04 -21.31 -7.75
C LEU A 314 -5.90 -20.58 -6.41
N MET A 315 -4.68 -20.39 -5.94
CA MET A 315 -4.42 -19.74 -4.64
C MET A 315 -4.93 -18.30 -4.62
N THR A 316 -4.66 -17.53 -5.68
CA THR A 316 -5.11 -16.14 -5.78
C THR A 316 -6.62 -16.02 -5.87
N SER A 317 -7.29 -16.92 -6.60
CA SER A 317 -8.75 -16.92 -6.71
C SER A 317 -9.43 -17.26 -5.39
N VAL A 318 -8.98 -18.36 -4.74
CA VAL A 318 -9.51 -18.76 -3.43
C VAL A 318 -9.28 -17.66 -2.39
N GLY A 319 -8.08 -17.07 -2.37
CA GLY A 319 -7.77 -15.97 -1.45
C GLY A 319 -8.72 -14.78 -1.62
N MET A 320 -8.93 -14.31 -2.85
CA MET A 320 -9.84 -13.18 -3.11
C MET A 320 -11.31 -13.54 -2.88
N PHE A 321 -11.70 -14.77 -3.13
CA PHE A 321 -13.05 -15.25 -2.80
C PHE A 321 -13.30 -15.26 -1.28
N VAL A 322 -12.33 -15.71 -0.48
CA VAL A 322 -12.40 -15.65 0.99
C VAL A 322 -12.52 -14.20 1.47
N CYS A 323 -11.73 -13.28 0.89
CA CYS A 323 -11.85 -11.84 1.18
C CYS A 323 -13.23 -11.29 0.80
N ALA A 324 -13.82 -11.74 -0.31
CA ALA A 324 -15.16 -11.32 -0.73
C ALA A 324 -16.23 -11.79 0.27
N VAL A 325 -16.17 -13.05 0.69
CA VAL A 325 -17.09 -13.62 1.70
C VAL A 325 -16.94 -12.87 3.03
N ALA A 326 -15.72 -12.65 3.51
CA ALA A 326 -15.49 -11.94 4.76
C ALA A 326 -16.00 -10.47 4.68
N SER A 327 -15.73 -9.77 3.58
CA SER A 327 -16.27 -8.41 3.37
C SER A 327 -17.80 -8.39 3.28
N PHE A 328 -18.41 -9.43 2.72
CA PHE A 328 -19.85 -9.59 2.67
C PHE A 328 -20.46 -9.86 4.05
N CYS A 329 -19.86 -10.72 4.85
CA CYS A 329 -20.31 -11.00 6.21
C CYS A 329 -20.26 -9.77 7.11
N LEU A 330 -19.21 -8.93 6.99
CA LEU A 330 -19.09 -7.66 7.72
C LEU A 330 -20.26 -6.70 7.46
N ILE A 331 -21.00 -6.82 6.33
CA ILE A 331 -22.20 -6.01 6.05
C ILE A 331 -23.30 -6.24 7.09
N PHE A 332 -23.39 -7.46 7.61
CA PHE A 332 -24.42 -7.84 8.57
C PHE A 332 -24.04 -7.53 10.03
N CYS A 333 -22.83 -7.05 10.28
CA CYS A 333 -22.45 -6.54 11.60
C CYS A 333 -23.29 -5.31 11.93
N GLY A 334 -24.21 -5.48 12.89
CA GLY A 334 -25.09 -4.43 13.35
C GLY A 334 -24.37 -3.44 14.28
N ARG A 335 -25.13 -2.73 15.15
CA ARG A 335 -24.56 -1.82 16.14
C ARG A 335 -23.89 -2.53 17.32
N ASN A 336 -24.31 -3.75 17.63
CA ASN A 336 -23.75 -4.59 18.69
C ASN A 336 -23.19 -5.88 18.07
N PRO A 337 -22.02 -5.81 17.43
CA PRO A 337 -21.45 -6.99 16.78
C PRO A 337 -20.97 -8.02 17.80
N ASP A 338 -21.12 -9.29 17.48
CA ASP A 338 -20.48 -10.37 18.23
C ASP A 338 -18.95 -10.28 18.03
N THR A 339 -18.22 -10.11 19.13
CA THR A 339 -16.77 -10.01 19.15
C THR A 339 -16.10 -11.26 18.53
N ALA A 340 -16.65 -12.46 18.79
CA ALA A 340 -16.10 -13.68 18.25
C ALA A 340 -16.28 -13.74 16.72
N LEU A 341 -17.41 -13.29 16.21
CA LEU A 341 -17.69 -13.22 14.79
C LEU A 341 -16.74 -12.24 14.08
N LEU A 342 -16.53 -11.04 14.65
CA LEU A 342 -15.57 -10.06 14.11
C LEU A 342 -14.14 -10.62 14.03
N VAL A 343 -13.69 -11.36 15.06
CA VAL A 343 -12.37 -12.02 15.03
C VAL A 343 -12.28 -13.03 13.91
N VAL A 344 -13.34 -13.81 13.68
CA VAL A 344 -13.40 -14.78 12.58
C VAL A 344 -13.33 -14.08 11.22
N GLU A 345 -14.08 -12.98 11.03
CA GLU A 345 -14.12 -12.22 9.79
C GLU A 345 -12.76 -11.56 9.48
N PHE A 346 -12.11 -10.95 10.47
CA PHE A 346 -10.76 -10.38 10.31
C PHE A 346 -9.70 -11.46 10.08
N THR A 347 -9.84 -12.62 10.73
CA THR A 347 -8.99 -13.79 10.47
C THR A 347 -9.18 -14.28 9.03
N ALA A 348 -10.41 -14.35 8.53
CA ALA A 348 -10.71 -14.73 7.15
C ALA A 348 -10.13 -13.72 6.13
N LEU A 349 -10.20 -12.41 6.41
CA LEU A 349 -9.55 -11.39 5.58
C LEU A 349 -8.03 -11.60 5.52
N GLY A 350 -7.41 -11.83 6.68
CA GLY A 350 -5.97 -12.12 6.76
C GLY A 350 -5.59 -13.39 6.00
N LEU A 351 -6.40 -14.45 6.13
CA LEU A 351 -6.23 -15.70 5.41
C LEU A 351 -6.34 -15.49 3.89
N GLY A 352 -7.37 -14.79 3.44
CA GLY A 352 -7.55 -14.47 2.02
C GLY A 352 -6.40 -13.66 1.44
N MET A 353 -5.94 -12.63 2.13
CA MET A 353 -4.79 -11.82 1.72
C MET A 353 -3.48 -12.61 1.75
N GLY A 354 -3.29 -13.48 2.73
CA GLY A 354 -2.13 -14.39 2.80
C GLY A 354 -2.10 -15.39 1.66
N LEU A 355 -3.26 -15.94 1.27
CA LEU A 355 -3.39 -16.83 0.11
C LEU A 355 -3.19 -16.10 -1.22
N PHE A 356 -3.52 -14.80 -1.30
CA PHE A 356 -3.46 -14.02 -2.53
C PHE A 356 -2.08 -13.42 -2.79
N THR A 357 -1.50 -12.71 -1.82
CA THR A 357 -0.38 -11.77 -2.07
C THR A 357 0.89 -12.45 -2.60
N PRO A 358 1.45 -13.52 -1.96
CA PRO A 358 2.67 -14.14 -2.47
C PRO A 358 2.49 -14.84 -3.83
N PRO A 359 1.42 -15.64 -4.05
CA PRO A 359 1.20 -16.24 -5.36
C PRO A 359 1.01 -15.23 -6.49
N ASN A 360 0.27 -14.14 -6.22
CA ASN A 360 0.09 -13.07 -7.20
C ASN A 360 1.41 -12.41 -7.59
N ASN A 361 2.26 -12.12 -6.60
CA ASN A 361 3.57 -11.51 -6.84
C ASN A 361 4.49 -12.43 -7.65
N SER A 362 4.52 -13.71 -7.26
CA SER A 362 5.28 -14.73 -7.99
C SER A 362 4.80 -14.83 -9.44
N ALA A 363 3.48 -14.85 -9.68
CA ALA A 363 2.90 -14.89 -11.02
C ALA A 363 3.30 -13.68 -11.87
N VAL A 364 3.12 -12.47 -11.33
CA VAL A 364 3.45 -11.21 -12.02
C VAL A 364 4.93 -11.13 -12.37
N MET A 365 5.81 -11.47 -11.43
CA MET A 365 7.27 -11.38 -11.69
C MET A 365 7.78 -12.48 -12.61
N SER A 366 7.11 -13.61 -12.62
CA SER A 366 7.58 -14.77 -13.38
C SER A 366 7.20 -14.76 -14.86
N CYS A 367 6.23 -13.94 -15.27
CA CYS A 367 5.85 -13.82 -16.68
C CYS A 367 6.64 -12.73 -17.41
N VAL A 368 7.59 -12.07 -16.74
CA VAL A 368 8.37 -10.95 -17.26
C VAL A 368 9.82 -11.41 -17.56
N PRO A 369 10.45 -10.92 -18.66
CA PRO A 369 11.86 -11.16 -18.95
C PRO A 369 12.79 -10.66 -17.83
N GLU A 370 13.95 -11.32 -17.65
CA GLU A 370 14.90 -11.00 -16.57
C GLU A 370 15.40 -9.54 -16.64
N GLU A 371 15.56 -9.02 -17.85
CA GLU A 371 16.04 -7.66 -18.11
C GLU A 371 15.07 -6.58 -17.59
N ARG A 372 13.76 -6.91 -17.50
CA ARG A 372 12.67 -5.98 -17.14
C ARG A 372 12.09 -6.22 -15.73
N LEU A 373 12.72 -7.08 -14.92
CA LEU A 373 12.22 -7.41 -13.57
C LEU A 373 12.19 -6.20 -12.62
N GLY A 374 13.11 -5.25 -12.75
CA GLY A 374 13.12 -4.02 -11.96
C GLY A 374 11.92 -3.15 -12.29
N SER A 375 11.67 -2.89 -13.58
CA SER A 375 10.49 -2.15 -14.04
C SER A 375 9.20 -2.84 -13.61
N ALA A 376 9.11 -4.17 -13.76
CA ALA A 376 7.96 -4.96 -13.30
C ALA A 376 7.74 -4.86 -11.77
N GLY A 377 8.80 -4.94 -10.98
CA GLY A 377 8.74 -4.76 -9.52
C GLY A 377 8.32 -3.36 -9.12
N GLY A 378 8.80 -2.34 -9.83
CA GLY A 378 8.38 -0.95 -9.66
C GLY A 378 6.89 -0.77 -9.90
N ILE A 379 6.37 -1.26 -11.04
CA ILE A 379 4.94 -1.21 -11.40
C ILE A 379 4.10 -1.98 -10.39
N LEU A 380 4.50 -3.20 -10.02
CA LEU A 380 3.80 -4.02 -9.03
C LEU A 380 3.62 -3.27 -7.69
N ASN A 381 4.69 -2.67 -7.20
CA ASN A 381 4.65 -1.95 -5.93
C ASN A 381 3.91 -0.62 -6.04
N MET A 382 3.99 0.09 -7.18
CA MET A 382 3.20 1.28 -7.47
C MET A 382 1.70 0.97 -7.47
N MET A 383 1.26 -0.10 -8.14
CA MET A 383 -0.15 -0.51 -8.17
C MET A 383 -0.69 -0.79 -6.77
N ARG A 384 0.11 -1.42 -5.91
CA ARG A 384 -0.24 -1.65 -4.50
C ARG A 384 -0.26 -0.35 -3.69
N ALA A 385 0.73 0.53 -3.90
CA ALA A 385 0.78 1.81 -3.21
C ALA A 385 -0.43 2.68 -3.59
N SER A 386 -0.77 2.72 -4.89
CA SER A 386 -1.98 3.38 -5.37
C SER A 386 -3.24 2.77 -4.76
N GLY A 387 -3.33 1.43 -4.73
CA GLY A 387 -4.44 0.73 -4.08
C GLY A 387 -4.64 1.16 -2.64
N ARG A 388 -3.55 1.29 -1.86
CA ARG A 388 -3.61 1.78 -0.47
C ARG A 388 -4.20 3.19 -0.36
N VAL A 389 -3.68 4.13 -1.15
CA VAL A 389 -4.14 5.53 -1.14
C VAL A 389 -5.60 5.62 -1.54
N PHE A 390 -5.97 5.06 -2.67
CA PHE A 390 -7.36 5.07 -3.14
C PHE A 390 -8.33 4.33 -2.20
N GLY A 391 -7.87 3.26 -1.56
CA GLY A 391 -8.67 2.50 -0.59
C GLY A 391 -9.07 3.35 0.61
N ILE A 392 -8.15 4.14 1.15
CA ILE A 392 -8.41 5.06 2.26
C ILE A 392 -9.31 6.21 1.80
N ASP A 393 -8.89 6.91 0.73
CA ASP A 393 -9.54 8.15 0.32
C ASP A 393 -10.96 7.95 -0.21
N ILE A 394 -11.18 6.95 -1.08
CA ILE A 394 -12.50 6.68 -1.64
C ILE A 394 -13.44 6.12 -0.57
N SER A 395 -12.95 5.29 0.35
CA SER A 395 -13.78 4.81 1.46
C SER A 395 -14.23 5.96 2.36
N GLY A 396 -13.34 6.88 2.68
CA GLY A 396 -13.66 8.09 3.43
C GLY A 396 -14.66 8.98 2.69
N LEU A 397 -14.48 9.14 1.36
CA LEU A 397 -15.40 9.90 0.52
C LEU A 397 -16.81 9.28 0.51
N ILE A 398 -16.93 7.97 0.29
CA ILE A 398 -18.22 7.28 0.28
C ILE A 398 -18.93 7.47 1.62
N VAL A 399 -18.23 7.25 2.75
CA VAL A 399 -18.84 7.39 4.07
C VAL A 399 -19.31 8.81 4.34
N THR A 400 -18.48 9.81 4.05
CA THR A 400 -18.83 11.22 4.28
C THR A 400 -19.99 11.67 3.40
N THR A 401 -19.98 11.29 2.11
CA THR A 401 -21.04 11.65 1.15
C THR A 401 -22.37 10.98 1.51
N MET A 402 -22.37 9.68 1.85
CA MET A 402 -23.57 8.96 2.25
C MET A 402 -24.14 9.47 3.58
N THR A 403 -23.25 9.81 4.52
CA THR A 403 -23.65 10.43 5.79
C THR A 403 -24.31 11.80 5.53
N ALA A 404 -23.67 12.64 4.73
CA ALA A 404 -24.22 13.96 4.37
C ALA A 404 -25.56 13.86 3.63
N ALA A 405 -25.68 12.95 2.67
CA ALA A 405 -26.93 12.71 1.94
C ALA A 405 -28.05 12.23 2.87
N TYR A 406 -27.74 11.33 3.82
CA TYR A 406 -28.72 10.87 4.81
C TYR A 406 -29.19 12.00 5.71
N LEU A 407 -28.26 12.81 6.24
CA LEU A 407 -28.58 13.95 7.11
C LEU A 407 -29.35 15.02 6.35
N GLY A 408 -28.96 15.32 5.11
CA GLY A 408 -29.66 16.26 4.24
C GLY A 408 -31.12 15.86 3.96
N SER A 409 -31.39 14.56 3.73
CA SER A 409 -32.74 14.03 3.57
C SER A 409 -33.64 14.15 4.80
N ARG A 410 -33.05 14.42 5.98
CA ARG A 410 -33.71 14.60 7.27
C ARG A 410 -33.78 16.07 7.72
N GLY A 411 -33.41 17.02 6.83
CA GLY A 411 -33.50 18.46 7.10
C GLY A 411 -32.29 19.07 7.81
N PHE A 412 -31.19 18.30 7.98
CA PHE A 412 -29.94 18.76 8.60
C PHE A 412 -28.92 19.23 7.55
N GLN A 413 -29.36 20.01 6.56
CA GLN A 413 -28.47 20.65 5.59
C GLN A 413 -27.75 21.84 6.23
N HIS A 414 -26.43 21.92 6.08
CA HIS A 414 -25.57 23.00 6.59
C HIS A 414 -25.50 23.15 8.12
N ILE A 415 -25.92 22.15 8.90
CA ILE A 415 -25.85 22.18 10.36
C ILE A 415 -24.52 21.58 10.83
N ASN A 416 -23.93 22.21 11.85
CA ASN A 416 -22.70 21.71 12.47
C ASN A 416 -22.95 20.28 12.99
N LEU A 417 -22.12 19.30 12.61
CA LEU A 417 -22.27 17.88 12.95
C LEU A 417 -22.43 17.65 14.47
N SER A 418 -21.86 18.54 15.31
CA SER A 418 -22.02 18.47 16.77
C SER A 418 -23.43 18.74 17.26
N ALA A 419 -24.26 19.43 16.48
CA ALA A 419 -25.67 19.73 16.82
C ALA A 419 -26.65 18.64 16.33
N VAL A 420 -26.19 17.67 15.53
CA VAL A 420 -26.99 16.55 15.02
C VAL A 420 -27.09 15.46 16.12
N PRO A 421 -28.28 14.90 16.40
CA PRO A 421 -28.44 13.79 17.32
C PRO A 421 -27.50 12.63 17.00
N GLN A 422 -26.92 12.02 18.04
CA GLN A 422 -25.94 10.95 17.88
C GLN A 422 -26.48 9.78 17.04
N GLU A 423 -27.71 9.36 17.29
CA GLU A 423 -28.36 8.29 16.55
C GLU A 423 -28.44 8.56 15.04
N MET A 424 -28.68 9.81 14.62
CA MET A 424 -28.73 10.17 13.22
C MET A 424 -27.36 10.15 12.55
N ARG A 425 -26.32 10.57 13.29
CA ARG A 425 -24.93 10.48 12.82
C ARG A 425 -24.50 9.03 12.61
N GLU A 426 -24.83 8.17 13.59
CA GLU A 426 -24.56 6.73 13.51
C GLU A 426 -25.30 6.06 12.34
N ASN A 427 -26.57 6.39 12.14
CA ASN A 427 -27.35 5.88 10.99
C ASN A 427 -26.77 6.33 9.65
N GLY A 428 -26.34 7.58 9.55
CA GLY A 428 -25.66 8.11 8.37
C GLY A 428 -24.35 7.37 8.10
N PHE A 429 -23.51 7.20 9.13
CA PHE A 429 -22.26 6.45 9.04
C PHE A 429 -22.51 4.99 8.60
N MET A 430 -23.48 4.29 9.21
CA MET A 430 -23.80 2.90 8.87
C MET A 430 -24.23 2.72 7.41
N ARG A 431 -24.93 3.69 6.82
CA ARG A 431 -25.22 3.66 5.36
C ARG A 431 -23.95 3.73 4.51
N GLY A 432 -23.05 4.65 4.86
CA GLY A 432 -21.74 4.75 4.20
C GLY A 432 -20.92 3.49 4.37
N TYR A 433 -20.83 2.97 5.58
CA TYR A 433 -20.14 1.72 5.93
C TYR A 433 -20.62 0.54 5.09
N VAL A 434 -21.93 0.30 5.02
CA VAL A 434 -22.52 -0.78 4.20
C VAL A 434 -22.18 -0.57 2.71
N THR A 435 -22.27 0.65 2.19
CA THR A 435 -21.94 0.95 0.79
C THR A 435 -20.47 0.64 0.47
N VAL A 436 -19.56 1.00 1.38
CA VAL A 436 -18.13 0.67 1.25
C VAL A 436 -17.90 -0.83 1.24
N LEU A 437 -18.52 -1.57 2.16
CA LEU A 437 -18.37 -3.03 2.23
C LEU A 437 -18.96 -3.76 1.01
N ILE A 438 -20.08 -3.27 0.45
CA ILE A 438 -20.61 -3.77 -0.83
C ILE A 438 -19.58 -3.55 -1.93
N THR A 439 -18.97 -2.36 -2.01
CA THR A 439 -17.92 -2.06 -2.99
C THR A 439 -16.74 -3.02 -2.82
N PHE A 440 -16.28 -3.27 -1.59
CA PHE A 440 -15.20 -4.19 -1.30
C PHE A 440 -15.53 -5.64 -1.70
N THR A 441 -16.75 -6.09 -1.39
CA THR A 441 -17.24 -7.41 -1.78
C THR A 441 -17.20 -7.59 -3.29
N VAL A 442 -17.72 -6.62 -4.04
CA VAL A 442 -17.75 -6.64 -5.52
C VAL A 442 -16.33 -6.65 -6.09
N LEU A 443 -15.44 -5.78 -5.60
CA LEU A 443 -14.05 -5.71 -6.08
C LEU A 443 -13.26 -6.99 -5.79
N ASN A 444 -13.43 -7.58 -4.61
CA ASN A 444 -12.82 -8.85 -4.26
C ASN A 444 -13.36 -9.99 -5.13
N PHE A 445 -14.67 -10.02 -5.40
CA PHE A 445 -15.28 -11.02 -6.28
C PHE A 445 -14.78 -10.88 -7.73
N ILE A 446 -14.71 -9.66 -8.27
CA ILE A 446 -14.13 -9.39 -9.59
C ILE A 446 -12.66 -9.87 -9.61
N SER A 447 -11.89 -9.60 -8.56
CA SER A 447 -10.51 -10.04 -8.44
C SER A 447 -10.37 -11.55 -8.38
N ALA A 448 -11.30 -12.25 -7.71
CA ALA A 448 -11.35 -13.71 -7.68
C ALA A 448 -11.58 -14.28 -9.08
N VAL A 449 -12.55 -13.74 -9.83
CA VAL A 449 -12.87 -14.15 -11.21
C VAL A 449 -11.69 -13.88 -12.15
N LEU A 450 -11.11 -12.67 -12.11
CA LEU A 450 -9.91 -12.34 -12.92
C LEU A 450 -8.72 -13.23 -12.58
N SER A 451 -8.61 -13.70 -11.34
CA SER A 451 -7.52 -14.59 -10.93
C SER A 451 -7.68 -16.01 -11.49
N VAL A 452 -8.91 -16.51 -11.71
CA VAL A 452 -9.17 -17.81 -12.37
C VAL A 452 -8.67 -17.81 -13.82
N THR A 453 -8.79 -16.69 -14.50
CA THR A 453 -8.44 -16.57 -15.93
C THR A 453 -6.94 -16.45 -16.18
N LYS A 454 -6.12 -16.29 -15.14
CA LYS A 454 -4.66 -16.30 -15.26
C LYS A 454 -4.19 -17.66 -15.76
N LYS A 455 -3.49 -17.69 -16.88
CA LYS A 455 -2.88 -18.91 -17.41
C LYS A 455 -1.68 -19.24 -16.52
N GLY A 456 -1.89 -20.03 -15.50
CA GLY A 456 -0.79 -20.53 -14.67
C GLY A 456 0.23 -21.26 -15.55
N ARG A 457 1.51 -21.16 -15.22
CA ARG A 457 2.65 -21.78 -15.92
C ARG A 457 2.48 -23.26 -16.30
N ALA A 458 1.68 -24.02 -15.58
CA ALA A 458 1.39 -25.42 -15.89
C ALA A 458 0.81 -25.59 -17.31
N LYS A 459 0.03 -24.63 -17.80
CA LYS A 459 -0.56 -24.67 -19.15
C LYS A 459 0.44 -24.27 -20.22
N MET A 460 1.33 -23.27 -19.97
CA MET A 460 2.35 -22.87 -20.97
C MET A 460 3.45 -23.94 -21.14
N ALA A 461 3.84 -24.65 -20.07
CA ALA A 461 4.78 -25.75 -20.18
C ALA A 461 4.18 -26.93 -20.96
N VAL A 462 2.88 -27.21 -20.79
CA VAL A 462 2.18 -28.27 -21.53
C VAL A 462 1.90 -27.85 -22.97
N GLU A 463 1.53 -26.59 -23.24
CA GLU A 463 1.34 -26.07 -24.61
C GLU A 463 2.67 -26.02 -25.39
N HIS A 464 3.79 -25.73 -24.73
CA HIS A 464 5.12 -25.75 -25.37
C HIS A 464 5.60 -27.19 -25.62
N PHE A 465 5.28 -28.14 -24.74
CA PHE A 465 5.59 -29.57 -24.90
C PHE A 465 4.73 -30.27 -25.96
N LEU A 466 3.55 -29.72 -26.25
CA LEU A 466 2.64 -30.23 -27.27
C LEU A 466 2.82 -29.54 -28.63
N SER A 467 3.61 -28.44 -28.67
CA SER A 467 3.95 -27.72 -29.91
C SER A 467 5.33 -28.08 -30.49
N GLU A 468 6.15 -28.83 -29.76
CA GLU A 468 7.35 -29.55 -30.27
C GLU A 468 7.00 -31.02 -30.60
#